data_7921dbc7f0667f06104ebb0b03bef827
#
_entry.id   7921dbc7f0667f06104ebb0b03bef827
#
_cell.length_a   1.000
_cell.length_b   1.000
_cell.length_c   1.000
_cell.angle_alpha   90.00
_cell.angle_beta   90.00
_cell.angle_gamma   90.00
#
_symmetry.space_group_name_H-M   'P 1'
#
loop_
_entity.id
_entity.type
_entity.pdbx_description
1 polymer ?
#
loop_
_entity_poly.entity_id
_entity_poly.type
_entity_poly.pdbx_seq_one_letter_code
_entity_poly.pdbx_strand_id
1 'polypeptide(L)'
;IGRAIRYNAKYCRDKRYCGVGSLLKTGNLFNTEFCYGEVPLKLDAFDFDTYEKDPTAFYVTCTDIESGKPVYHEYTGRNDHGFDWIRASASLPLVSQIVEIDGVKLLDGGIADSIPVAYFESIGYTKNVVILTQPQGYRKEKNRVLPLIRMKYRKYPNLVKALENRHLMYNAELELIEKQEQRGELLVIRPDFPLSVKRAEKDPAKLTACYEVGRRVAEKELARLIRNFHR
;
A
#
# COMPACT_ATOMS: atom_id res chain seq x y z
N ILE A 1 -12.28 -1.84 -13.11
CA ILE A 1 -12.16 -0.42 -12.73
C ILE A 1 -13.20 -0.11 -11.65
N GLY A 2 -12.84 0.67 -10.62
CA GLY A 2 -13.76 1.08 -9.57
C GLY A 2 -14.09 0.05 -8.49
N ARG A 3 -13.51 -1.17 -8.53
CA ARG A 3 -13.76 -2.20 -7.52
C ARG A 3 -13.35 -1.75 -6.12
N ALA A 4 -12.18 -1.13 -5.99
CA ALA A 4 -11.66 -0.66 -4.70
C ALA A 4 -12.62 0.35 -4.03
N ILE A 5 -13.12 1.34 -4.77
CA ILE A 5 -14.09 2.29 -4.19
C ILE A 5 -15.42 1.62 -3.90
N ARG A 6 -15.90 0.72 -4.77
CA ARG A 6 -17.17 0.04 -4.58
C ARG A 6 -17.21 -0.75 -3.27
N TYR A 7 -16.22 -1.61 -2.99
CA TYR A 7 -16.25 -2.39 -1.77
C TYR A 7 -15.91 -1.56 -0.53
N ASN A 8 -14.98 -0.60 -0.61
CA ASN A 8 -14.68 0.29 0.50
C ASN A 8 -15.90 1.13 0.91
N ALA A 9 -16.58 1.79 -0.04
CA ALA A 9 -17.79 2.56 0.23
C ALA A 9 -18.93 1.69 0.78
N LYS A 10 -19.07 0.45 0.28
CA LYS A 10 -20.11 -0.49 0.71
C LYS A 10 -19.88 -1.00 2.13
N TYR A 11 -18.64 -1.34 2.48
CA TYR A 11 -18.34 -2.06 3.72
C TYR A 11 -17.68 -1.20 4.81
N CYS A 12 -17.32 0.06 4.58
CA CYS A 12 -16.65 0.91 5.58
C CYS A 12 -17.43 1.06 6.90
N ARG A 13 -18.76 0.89 6.87
CA ARG A 13 -19.63 0.91 8.05
C ARG A 13 -19.93 -0.48 8.62
N ASP A 14 -19.61 -1.55 7.91
CA ASP A 14 -19.84 -2.91 8.37
C ASP A 14 -18.96 -3.21 9.59
N LYS A 15 -19.57 -3.67 10.69
CA LYS A 15 -18.85 -4.01 11.92
C LYS A 15 -17.83 -5.13 11.73
N ARG A 16 -18.02 -5.97 10.70
CA ARG A 16 -17.09 -7.03 10.33
C ARG A 16 -15.86 -6.49 9.59
N TYR A 17 -15.97 -5.33 8.92
CA TYR A 17 -14.90 -4.80 8.08
C TYR A 17 -13.73 -4.26 8.90
N CYS A 18 -13.99 -3.34 9.83
CA CYS A 18 -12.95 -2.64 10.59
C CYS A 18 -13.46 -2.13 11.93
N GLY A 19 -12.65 -2.27 12.97
CA GLY A 19 -12.92 -1.64 14.26
C GLY A 19 -12.22 -2.29 15.45
N VAL A 20 -12.40 -1.70 16.63
CA VAL A 20 -11.84 -2.20 17.90
C VAL A 20 -12.31 -3.62 18.21
N GLY A 21 -13.55 -3.96 17.88
CA GLY A 21 -14.09 -5.32 18.06
C GLY A 21 -13.33 -6.37 17.23
N SER A 22 -12.93 -6.03 16.00
CA SER A 22 -12.07 -6.89 15.18
C SER A 22 -10.68 -7.02 15.80
N LEU A 23 -10.07 -5.88 16.21
CA LEU A 23 -8.76 -5.89 16.84
C LEU A 23 -8.70 -6.76 18.10
N LEU A 24 -9.72 -6.70 18.97
CA LEU A 24 -9.78 -7.51 20.19
C LEU A 24 -10.00 -8.99 19.91
N LYS A 25 -10.80 -9.34 18.88
CA LYS A 25 -11.11 -10.74 18.55
C LYS A 25 -10.02 -11.42 17.73
N THR A 26 -9.40 -10.70 16.79
CA THR A 26 -8.53 -11.29 15.76
C THR A 26 -7.10 -10.77 15.81
N GLY A 27 -6.80 -9.77 16.65
CA GLY A 27 -5.52 -9.07 16.63
C GLY A 27 -5.32 -8.15 15.41
N ASN A 28 -6.35 -7.98 14.59
CA ASN A 28 -6.33 -7.14 13.38
C ASN A 28 -7.42 -6.08 13.43
N LEU A 29 -7.07 -4.82 13.18
CA LEU A 29 -8.02 -3.71 13.10
C LEU A 29 -9.00 -3.91 11.93
N PHE A 30 -8.49 -4.34 10.77
CA PHE A 30 -9.28 -4.82 9.65
C PHE A 30 -9.40 -6.33 9.76
N ASN A 31 -10.63 -6.86 9.75
CA ASN A 31 -10.88 -8.29 9.91
C ASN A 31 -10.37 -9.04 8.66
N THR A 32 -9.36 -9.86 8.86
CA THR A 32 -8.67 -10.57 7.79
C THR A 32 -9.60 -11.52 7.04
N GLU A 33 -10.37 -12.33 7.77
CA GLU A 33 -11.30 -13.30 7.18
C GLU A 33 -12.37 -12.60 6.33
N PHE A 34 -12.90 -11.48 6.82
CA PHE A 34 -13.87 -10.70 6.06
C PHE A 34 -13.24 -10.01 4.84
N CYS A 35 -12.14 -9.28 5.04
CA CYS A 35 -11.54 -8.41 4.01
C CYS A 35 -10.83 -9.20 2.89
N TYR A 36 -10.16 -10.31 3.23
CA TYR A 36 -9.35 -11.10 2.29
C TYR A 36 -9.95 -12.48 1.99
N GLY A 37 -11.00 -12.88 2.69
CA GLY A 37 -11.74 -14.11 2.46
C GLY A 37 -13.14 -13.84 1.92
N GLU A 38 -14.09 -13.42 2.79
CA GLU A 38 -15.51 -13.33 2.43
C GLU A 38 -15.77 -12.31 1.31
N VAL A 39 -15.19 -11.10 1.39
CA VAL A 39 -15.41 -10.05 0.37
C VAL A 39 -14.88 -10.49 -0.99
N PRO A 40 -13.57 -10.80 -1.17
CA PRO A 40 -13.04 -11.08 -2.50
C PRO A 40 -13.38 -12.46 -3.05
N LEU A 41 -13.84 -13.41 -2.23
CA LEU A 41 -14.19 -14.74 -2.70
C LEU A 41 -15.70 -14.95 -2.88
N LYS A 42 -16.56 -14.13 -2.22
CA LYS A 42 -18.02 -14.35 -2.21
C LYS A 42 -18.82 -13.10 -2.47
N LEU A 43 -18.56 -11.97 -1.78
CA LEU A 43 -19.44 -10.81 -1.78
C LEU A 43 -19.19 -9.84 -2.95
N ASP A 44 -17.94 -9.72 -3.36
CA ASP A 44 -17.47 -8.98 -4.52
C ASP A 44 -16.29 -9.78 -5.12
N ALA A 45 -16.63 -10.90 -5.77
CA ALA A 45 -15.67 -11.89 -6.21
C ALA A 45 -14.59 -11.28 -7.10
N PHE A 46 -13.33 -11.63 -6.79
CA PHE A 46 -12.18 -11.26 -7.62
C PHE A 46 -12.11 -12.21 -8.81
N ASP A 47 -11.98 -11.64 -10.00
CA ASP A 47 -11.85 -12.39 -11.24
C ASP A 47 -10.40 -12.85 -11.44
N PHE A 48 -10.07 -13.97 -10.80
CA PHE A 48 -8.74 -14.58 -10.92
C PHE A 48 -8.46 -15.04 -12.35
N ASP A 49 -9.47 -15.53 -13.07
CA ASP A 49 -9.27 -16.08 -14.40
C ASP A 49 -8.87 -15.00 -15.42
N THR A 50 -9.44 -13.79 -15.29
CA THR A 50 -8.99 -12.63 -16.06
C THR A 50 -7.61 -12.15 -15.60
N TYR A 51 -7.37 -12.09 -14.29
CA TYR A 51 -6.11 -11.64 -13.72
C TYR A 51 -4.94 -12.54 -14.17
N GLU A 52 -5.09 -13.85 -14.05
CA GLU A 52 -4.04 -14.84 -14.37
C GLU A 52 -3.71 -14.93 -15.88
N LYS A 53 -4.61 -14.43 -16.74
CA LYS A 53 -4.39 -14.32 -18.20
C LYS A 53 -3.81 -12.98 -18.63
N ASP A 54 -3.86 -11.97 -17.78
CA ASP A 54 -3.32 -10.64 -18.07
C ASP A 54 -1.78 -10.69 -18.02
N PRO A 55 -1.06 -10.22 -19.04
CA PRO A 55 0.41 -10.25 -19.06
C PRO A 55 1.04 -9.19 -18.15
N THR A 56 0.25 -8.36 -17.50
CA THR A 56 0.74 -7.30 -16.61
C THR A 56 1.29 -7.89 -15.31
N ALA A 57 2.58 -7.74 -15.06
CA ALA A 57 3.18 -8.15 -13.79
C ALA A 57 2.70 -7.25 -12.64
N PHE A 58 2.29 -7.85 -11.54
CA PHE A 58 1.86 -7.15 -10.33
C PHE A 58 2.79 -7.51 -9.17
N TYR A 59 3.51 -6.51 -8.67
CA TYR A 59 4.42 -6.68 -7.55
C TYR A 59 3.81 -6.19 -6.24
N VAL A 60 4.00 -6.99 -5.19
CA VAL A 60 3.60 -6.66 -3.82
C VAL A 60 4.86 -6.42 -3.00
N THR A 61 4.93 -5.26 -2.35
CA THR A 61 6.05 -4.94 -1.45
C THR A 61 5.65 -5.26 -0.01
N CYS A 62 6.47 -6.06 0.66
CA CYS A 62 6.36 -6.37 2.09
C CYS A 62 7.66 -6.00 2.81
N THR A 63 7.65 -6.05 4.15
CA THR A 63 8.86 -5.94 4.97
C THR A 63 9.07 -7.26 5.71
N ASP A 64 10.21 -7.91 5.48
CA ASP A 64 10.68 -9.01 6.33
C ASP A 64 11.05 -8.44 7.70
N ILE A 65 10.38 -8.90 8.74
CA ILE A 65 10.58 -8.36 10.09
C ILE A 65 11.87 -8.82 10.76
N GLU A 66 12.47 -9.91 10.30
CA GLU A 66 13.73 -10.41 10.86
C GLU A 66 14.93 -9.62 10.33
N SER A 67 14.97 -9.36 9.04
CA SER A 67 16.02 -8.55 8.41
C SER A 67 15.75 -7.03 8.45
N GLY A 68 14.48 -6.61 8.55
CA GLY A 68 14.04 -5.21 8.40
C GLY A 68 14.13 -4.70 6.97
N LYS A 69 14.33 -5.58 5.98
CA LYS A 69 14.50 -5.24 4.56
C LYS A 69 13.19 -5.40 3.78
N PRO A 70 13.03 -4.71 2.64
CA PRO A 70 11.89 -4.92 1.76
C PRO A 70 11.98 -6.28 1.08
N VAL A 71 10.82 -6.88 0.84
CA VAL A 71 10.59 -8.06 0.01
C VAL A 71 9.66 -7.65 -1.11
N TYR A 72 10.09 -7.87 -2.35
CA TYR A 72 9.30 -7.60 -3.54
C TYR A 72 8.88 -8.93 -4.15
N HIS A 73 7.59 -9.18 -4.18
CA HIS A 73 7.03 -10.43 -4.66
C HIS A 73 6.16 -10.18 -5.88
N GLU A 74 6.44 -10.87 -6.98
CA GLU A 74 5.56 -10.88 -8.15
C GLU A 74 4.38 -11.81 -7.86
N TYR A 75 3.21 -11.21 -7.68
CA TYR A 75 2.00 -11.93 -7.34
C TYR A 75 1.35 -12.52 -8.59
N THR A 76 1.23 -13.85 -8.61
CA THR A 76 0.78 -14.60 -9.80
C THR A 76 -0.67 -15.07 -9.73
N GLY A 77 -1.39 -14.81 -8.65
CA GLY A 77 -2.82 -15.08 -8.57
C GLY A 77 -3.23 -16.11 -7.52
N ARG A 78 -4.23 -16.93 -7.84
CA ARG A 78 -4.93 -17.84 -6.92
C ARG A 78 -4.02 -18.82 -6.18
N ASN A 79 -3.07 -19.41 -6.91
CA ASN A 79 -2.16 -20.44 -6.40
C ASN A 79 -0.95 -19.87 -5.65
N ASP A 80 -0.84 -18.56 -5.56
CA ASP A 80 0.23 -17.83 -4.90
C ASP A 80 -0.21 -17.35 -3.50
N HIS A 81 -0.52 -18.31 -2.61
CA HIS A 81 -1.03 -18.07 -1.26
C HIS A 81 -2.32 -17.22 -1.21
N GLY A 82 -3.13 -17.25 -2.28
CA GLY A 82 -4.36 -16.48 -2.36
C GLY A 82 -4.13 -14.98 -2.19
N PHE A 83 -4.70 -14.36 -1.17
CA PHE A 83 -4.52 -12.94 -0.88
C PHE A 83 -3.50 -12.65 0.24
N ASP A 84 -2.72 -13.63 0.70
CA ASP A 84 -1.84 -13.45 1.86
C ASP A 84 -0.71 -12.47 1.60
N TRP A 85 -0.13 -12.41 0.40
CA TRP A 85 0.84 -11.39 0.03
C TRP A 85 0.27 -9.98 0.09
N ILE A 86 -0.95 -9.79 -0.44
CA ILE A 86 -1.66 -8.49 -0.41
C ILE A 86 -2.01 -8.12 1.04
N ARG A 87 -2.42 -9.10 1.85
CA ARG A 87 -2.66 -8.92 3.28
C ARG A 87 -1.40 -8.52 4.03
N ALA A 88 -0.27 -9.18 3.76
CA ALA A 88 1.02 -8.87 4.37
C ALA A 88 1.44 -7.42 4.07
N SER A 89 1.34 -7.01 2.79
CA SER A 89 1.64 -5.65 2.34
C SER A 89 0.76 -4.57 2.99
N ALA A 90 -0.43 -4.92 3.49
CA ALA A 90 -1.34 -4.02 4.18
C ALA A 90 -1.32 -4.19 5.72
N SER A 91 -0.44 -5.05 6.27
CA SER A 91 -0.39 -5.37 7.69
C SER A 91 0.44 -4.36 8.48
N LEU A 92 -0.25 -3.34 9.02
CA LEU A 92 0.39 -2.26 9.78
C LEU A 92 0.83 -2.74 11.18
N PRO A 93 2.03 -2.32 11.65
CA PRO A 93 2.48 -2.58 13.00
C PRO A 93 1.48 -2.11 14.06
N LEU A 94 1.40 -2.84 15.18
CA LEU A 94 0.52 -2.62 16.34
C LEU A 94 -0.95 -2.96 16.11
N VAL A 95 -1.47 -2.83 14.90
CA VAL A 95 -2.91 -2.98 14.57
C VAL A 95 -3.19 -4.15 13.62
N SER A 96 -2.15 -4.88 13.23
CA SER A 96 -2.26 -6.14 12.48
C SER A 96 -1.36 -7.21 13.07
N GLN A 97 -1.69 -8.46 12.81
CA GLN A 97 -0.82 -9.59 13.07
C GLN A 97 0.28 -9.69 12.01
N ILE A 98 1.40 -10.29 12.39
CA ILE A 98 2.45 -10.69 11.46
C ILE A 98 1.88 -11.76 10.52
N VAL A 99 2.18 -11.66 9.25
CA VAL A 99 1.82 -12.64 8.22
C VAL A 99 3.06 -13.50 7.95
N GLU A 100 2.90 -14.82 8.00
CA GLU A 100 3.98 -15.75 7.67
C GLU A 100 3.65 -16.45 6.35
N ILE A 101 4.57 -16.36 5.40
CA ILE A 101 4.47 -17.01 4.09
C ILE A 101 5.81 -17.71 3.85
N ASP A 102 5.78 -19.02 3.62
CA ASP A 102 6.96 -19.86 3.38
C ASP A 102 8.08 -19.69 4.43
N GLY A 103 7.69 -19.51 5.70
CA GLY A 103 8.61 -19.32 6.82
C GLY A 103 9.14 -17.89 6.96
N VAL A 104 8.80 -16.97 6.05
CA VAL A 104 9.17 -15.56 6.13
C VAL A 104 8.07 -14.76 6.85
N LYS A 105 8.44 -14.02 7.88
CA LYS A 105 7.51 -13.19 8.67
C LYS A 105 7.46 -11.78 8.11
N LEU A 106 6.28 -11.37 7.68
CA LEU A 106 6.05 -10.16 6.89
C LEU A 106 5.11 -9.17 7.57
N LEU A 107 5.36 -7.90 7.33
CA LEU A 107 4.48 -6.76 7.61
C LEU A 107 4.45 -5.80 6.40
N ASP A 108 3.71 -4.70 6.52
CA ASP A 108 3.51 -3.64 5.53
C ASP A 108 4.83 -3.21 4.85
N GLY A 109 4.84 -3.22 3.52
CA GLY A 109 6.01 -2.87 2.72
C GLY A 109 6.49 -1.44 2.93
N GLY A 110 5.56 -0.53 3.17
CA GLY A 110 5.90 0.86 3.45
C GLY A 110 6.68 1.11 4.76
N ILE A 111 7.11 0.05 5.46
CA ILE A 111 8.06 0.14 6.57
C ILE A 111 9.49 0.27 6.04
N ALA A 112 9.86 -0.57 5.06
CA ALA A 112 11.22 -0.68 4.53
C ALA A 112 11.39 0.00 3.16
N ASP A 113 10.33 0.04 2.34
CA ASP A 113 10.28 0.74 1.05
C ASP A 113 8.82 1.16 0.78
N SER A 114 8.53 2.45 0.90
CA SER A 114 7.17 2.98 0.78
C SER A 114 6.78 3.28 -0.68
N ILE A 115 7.76 3.60 -1.54
CA ILE A 115 7.56 3.98 -2.94
C ILE A 115 8.67 3.33 -3.77
N PRO A 116 8.50 2.07 -4.21
CA PRO A 116 9.58 1.20 -4.69
C PRO A 116 10.09 1.55 -6.12
N VAL A 117 10.30 2.84 -6.41
CA VAL A 117 10.77 3.31 -7.73
C VAL A 117 12.16 2.76 -8.03
N ALA A 118 13.08 2.87 -7.06
CA ALA A 118 14.45 2.40 -7.24
C ALA A 118 14.52 0.87 -7.51
N TYR A 119 13.63 0.10 -6.87
CA TYR A 119 13.53 -1.33 -7.15
C TYR A 119 13.09 -1.57 -8.61
N PHE A 120 12.03 -0.91 -9.09
CA PHE A 120 11.54 -1.09 -10.45
C PHE A 120 12.58 -0.66 -11.50
N GLU A 121 13.32 0.41 -11.26
CA GLU A 121 14.45 0.81 -12.10
C GLU A 121 15.54 -0.24 -12.13
N SER A 122 15.85 -0.86 -10.98
CA SER A 122 16.89 -1.90 -10.87
C SER A 122 16.57 -3.18 -11.63
N ILE A 123 15.29 -3.47 -11.84
CA ILE A 123 14.81 -4.63 -12.63
C ILE A 123 14.43 -4.27 -14.08
N GLY A 124 14.79 -3.06 -14.54
CA GLY A 124 14.73 -2.67 -15.96
C GLY A 124 13.52 -1.83 -16.36
N TYR A 125 12.63 -1.44 -15.46
CA TYR A 125 11.52 -0.52 -15.76
C TYR A 125 12.02 0.93 -15.79
N THR A 126 12.33 1.44 -16.97
CA THR A 126 12.90 2.78 -17.18
C THR A 126 11.87 3.88 -17.37
N LYS A 127 10.61 3.53 -17.61
CA LYS A 127 9.49 4.47 -17.76
C LYS A 127 8.50 4.26 -16.63
N ASN A 128 8.53 5.13 -15.60
CA ASN A 128 7.74 4.97 -14.40
C ASN A 128 6.68 6.06 -14.27
N VAL A 129 5.49 5.66 -13.82
CA VAL A 129 4.45 6.56 -13.31
C VAL A 129 4.30 6.33 -11.83
N VAL A 130 4.52 7.37 -11.04
CA VAL A 130 4.41 7.32 -9.57
C VAL A 130 3.12 7.98 -9.13
N ILE A 131 2.28 7.23 -8.43
CA ILE A 131 1.04 7.76 -7.84
C ILE A 131 1.26 7.99 -6.35
N LEU A 132 1.27 9.26 -5.95
CA LEU A 132 1.45 9.66 -4.55
C LEU A 132 0.10 10.02 -3.91
N THR A 133 -0.04 9.72 -2.62
CA THR A 133 -1.22 10.07 -1.82
C THR A 133 -1.06 11.38 -1.04
N GLN A 134 0.11 12.00 -1.14
CA GLN A 134 0.45 13.25 -0.47
C GLN A 134 0.77 14.34 -1.50
N PRO A 135 0.45 15.62 -1.21
CA PRO A 135 0.75 16.73 -2.09
C PRO A 135 2.26 17.01 -2.17
N GLN A 136 2.64 17.83 -3.13
CA GLN A 136 4.02 18.31 -3.27
C GLN A 136 4.48 19.02 -1.99
N GLY A 137 5.76 18.83 -1.64
CA GLY A 137 6.36 19.42 -0.44
C GLY A 137 6.03 18.69 0.86
N TYR A 138 5.21 17.63 0.83
CA TYR A 138 4.99 16.80 2.02
C TYR A 138 6.32 16.19 2.49
N ARG A 139 6.50 16.15 3.82
CA ARG A 139 7.59 15.41 4.46
C ARG A 139 7.02 14.63 5.65
N LYS A 140 7.42 13.37 5.71
CA LYS A 140 7.00 12.46 6.78
C LYS A 140 7.73 12.78 8.07
N GLU A 141 6.99 12.91 9.15
CA GLU A 141 7.53 13.09 10.49
C GLU A 141 7.89 11.74 11.15
N LYS A 142 8.75 11.83 12.17
CA LYS A 142 9.10 10.70 13.02
C LYS A 142 7.86 10.12 13.71
N ASN A 143 7.78 8.80 13.78
CA ASN A 143 6.64 8.10 14.37
C ASN A 143 6.57 8.30 15.88
N ARG A 144 5.46 8.84 16.38
CA ARG A 144 5.26 9.14 17.82
C ARG A 144 5.01 7.89 18.67
N VAL A 145 4.64 6.75 18.07
CA VAL A 145 4.36 5.50 18.79
C VAL A 145 5.57 4.55 18.86
N LEU A 146 6.78 5.03 18.59
CA LEU A 146 8.03 4.25 18.67
C LEU A 146 8.23 3.53 20.02
N PRO A 147 7.92 4.11 21.19
CA PRO A 147 8.06 3.39 22.47
C PRO A 147 7.23 2.08 22.50
N LEU A 148 5.99 2.12 22.02
CA LEU A 148 5.13 0.92 21.93
C LEU A 148 5.66 -0.09 20.91
N ILE A 149 6.19 0.37 19.79
CA ILE A 149 6.83 -0.45 18.76
C ILE A 149 8.02 -1.20 19.34
N ARG A 150 8.92 -0.49 20.03
CA ARG A 150 10.10 -1.10 20.69
C ARG A 150 9.71 -2.18 21.71
N MET A 151 8.67 -1.93 22.49
CA MET A 151 8.18 -2.88 23.47
C MET A 151 7.58 -4.14 22.80
N LYS A 152 6.68 -3.95 21.80
CA LYS A 152 5.98 -5.08 21.15
C LYS A 152 6.95 -5.90 20.29
N TYR A 153 7.84 -5.25 19.54
CA TYR A 153 8.73 -5.89 18.58
C TYR A 153 10.18 -6.03 19.08
N ARG A 154 10.40 -6.11 20.41
CA ARG A 154 11.74 -6.24 21.03
C ARG A 154 12.55 -7.43 20.51
N LYS A 155 11.87 -8.50 20.03
CA LYS A 155 12.49 -9.68 19.44
C LYS A 155 12.95 -9.46 17.98
N TYR A 156 12.57 -8.37 17.36
CA TYR A 156 12.85 -8.01 15.96
C TYR A 156 13.56 -6.64 15.88
N PRO A 157 14.84 -6.55 16.30
CA PRO A 157 15.52 -5.26 16.38
C PRO A 157 15.68 -4.58 15.03
N ASN A 158 15.82 -5.33 13.93
CA ASN A 158 15.93 -4.78 12.59
C ASN A 158 14.60 -4.15 12.13
N LEU A 159 13.46 -4.76 12.43
CA LEU A 159 12.14 -4.14 12.20
C LEU A 159 12.00 -2.84 12.99
N VAL A 160 12.42 -2.83 14.27
CA VAL A 160 12.37 -1.60 15.10
C VAL A 160 13.22 -0.51 14.46
N LYS A 161 14.45 -0.83 14.03
CA LYS A 161 15.34 0.11 13.34
C LYS A 161 14.72 0.64 12.03
N ALA A 162 14.08 -0.22 11.21
CA ALA A 162 13.40 0.19 10.00
C ALA A 162 12.26 1.18 10.33
N LEU A 163 11.44 0.89 11.34
CA LEU A 163 10.35 1.77 11.78
C LEU A 163 10.83 3.11 12.36
N GLU A 164 11.98 3.14 13.04
CA GLU A 164 12.61 4.36 13.53
C GLU A 164 13.08 5.26 12.38
N ASN A 165 13.62 4.66 11.33
CA ASN A 165 14.19 5.36 10.17
C ASN A 165 13.17 5.56 9.03
N ARG A 166 11.96 5.05 9.17
CA ARG A 166 10.92 5.10 8.12
C ARG A 166 10.70 6.49 7.54
N HIS A 167 10.75 7.52 8.37
CA HIS A 167 10.56 8.90 7.92
C HIS A 167 11.75 9.40 7.08
N LEU A 168 12.96 8.97 7.38
CA LEU A 168 14.16 9.30 6.60
C LEU A 168 14.11 8.62 5.23
N MET A 169 13.83 7.32 5.22
CA MET A 169 13.68 6.53 4.00
C MET A 169 12.60 7.13 3.09
N TYR A 170 11.39 7.34 3.60
CA TYR A 170 10.28 7.91 2.84
C TYR A 170 10.61 9.30 2.26
N ASN A 171 11.29 10.15 3.02
CA ASN A 171 11.66 11.48 2.54
C ASN A 171 12.76 11.41 1.48
N ALA A 172 13.69 10.46 1.57
CA ALA A 172 14.70 10.22 0.55
C ALA A 172 14.07 9.71 -0.76
N GLU A 173 13.07 8.83 -0.68
CA GLU A 173 12.28 8.39 -1.85
C GLU A 173 11.57 9.58 -2.52
N LEU A 174 10.94 10.46 -1.74
CA LEU A 174 10.32 11.67 -2.29
C LEU A 174 11.34 12.61 -2.97
N GLU A 175 12.52 12.78 -2.39
CA GLU A 175 13.60 13.59 -3.00
C GLU A 175 14.10 12.99 -4.32
N LEU A 176 14.25 11.66 -4.38
CA LEU A 176 14.60 10.96 -5.62
C LEU A 176 13.53 11.21 -6.69
N ILE A 177 12.26 11.00 -6.35
CA ILE A 177 11.12 11.19 -7.25
C ILE A 177 11.06 12.64 -7.72
N GLU A 178 11.19 13.63 -6.85
CA GLU A 178 11.18 15.04 -7.20
C GLU A 178 12.30 15.40 -8.19
N LYS A 179 13.51 14.85 -8.01
CA LYS A 179 14.65 15.06 -8.92
C LYS A 179 14.40 14.43 -10.30
N GLN A 180 13.88 13.21 -10.33
CA GLN A 180 13.59 12.49 -11.57
C GLN A 180 12.41 13.13 -12.32
N GLU A 181 11.38 13.58 -11.61
CA GLU A 181 10.27 14.35 -12.20
C GLU A 181 10.74 15.64 -12.87
N GLN A 182 11.61 16.40 -12.21
CA GLN A 182 12.21 17.64 -12.76
C GLN A 182 13.02 17.38 -14.03
N ARG A 183 13.65 16.21 -14.15
CA ARG A 183 14.40 15.80 -15.36
C ARG A 183 13.51 15.17 -16.43
N GLY A 184 12.23 14.95 -16.13
CA GLY A 184 11.31 14.26 -17.04
C GLY A 184 11.56 12.76 -17.19
N GLU A 185 12.28 12.14 -16.28
CA GLU A 185 12.63 10.72 -16.26
C GLU A 185 11.45 9.84 -15.79
N LEU A 186 10.58 10.40 -14.95
CA LEU A 186 9.33 9.76 -14.52
C LEU A 186 8.17 10.79 -14.48
N LEU A 187 6.96 10.26 -14.38
CA LEU A 187 5.75 11.06 -14.26
C LEU A 187 5.11 10.86 -12.90
N VAL A 188 4.70 11.95 -12.26
CA VAL A 188 4.06 11.89 -10.94
C VAL A 188 2.61 12.33 -11.02
N ILE A 189 1.72 11.53 -10.45
CA ILE A 189 0.32 11.87 -10.19
C ILE A 189 0.16 12.05 -8.68
N ARG A 190 -0.20 13.24 -8.23
CA ARG A 190 -0.38 13.55 -6.80
C ARG A 190 -1.53 14.53 -6.58
N PRO A 191 -2.19 14.49 -5.41
CA PRO A 191 -3.23 15.47 -5.10
C PRO A 191 -2.62 16.86 -4.90
N ASP A 192 -3.37 17.91 -5.26
CA ASP A 192 -2.97 19.31 -5.07
C ASP A 192 -2.96 19.69 -3.57
N PHE A 193 -3.79 19.03 -2.74
CA PHE A 193 -3.97 19.30 -1.31
C PHE A 193 -4.01 18.01 -0.51
N PRO A 194 -3.75 18.07 0.82
CA PRO A 194 -3.90 16.91 1.71
C PRO A 194 -5.31 16.31 1.63
N LEU A 195 -5.38 14.99 1.54
CA LEU A 195 -6.66 14.27 1.46
C LEU A 195 -7.37 14.24 2.82
N SER A 196 -8.66 14.59 2.86
CA SER A 196 -9.47 14.69 4.07
C SER A 196 -10.07 13.35 4.51
N VAL A 197 -9.29 12.25 4.44
CA VAL A 197 -9.74 10.91 4.84
C VAL A 197 -8.84 10.34 5.93
N LYS A 198 -9.44 9.55 6.83
CA LYS A 198 -8.72 8.82 7.88
C LYS A 198 -8.35 7.42 7.39
N ARG A 199 -7.34 6.78 8.04
CA ARG A 199 -6.94 5.39 7.71
C ARG A 199 -8.08 4.38 7.82
N ALA A 200 -8.97 4.56 8.77
CA ALA A 200 -10.17 3.74 8.96
C ALA A 200 -11.42 4.64 8.79
N GLU A 201 -11.53 5.29 7.62
CA GLU A 201 -12.67 6.14 7.31
C GLU A 201 -13.95 5.30 7.22
N LYS A 202 -15.01 5.76 7.86
CA LYS A 202 -16.32 5.10 7.90
C LYS A 202 -17.41 5.86 7.15
N ASP A 203 -17.07 7.01 6.58
CA ASP A 203 -18.00 7.81 5.80
C ASP A 203 -17.85 7.51 4.30
N PRO A 204 -18.83 6.82 3.67
CA PRO A 204 -18.78 6.50 2.25
C PRO A 204 -18.68 7.75 1.37
N ALA A 205 -19.31 8.88 1.77
CA ALA A 205 -19.24 10.10 0.99
C ALA A 205 -17.83 10.68 0.95
N LYS A 206 -17.10 10.64 2.08
CA LYS A 206 -15.69 11.06 2.12
C LYS A 206 -14.78 10.15 1.30
N LEU A 207 -15.03 8.83 1.32
CA LEU A 207 -14.29 7.88 0.50
C LEU A 207 -14.52 8.14 -0.99
N THR A 208 -15.78 8.36 -1.40
CA THR A 208 -16.13 8.72 -2.78
C THR A 208 -15.52 10.05 -3.20
N ALA A 209 -15.60 11.08 -2.36
CA ALA A 209 -14.98 12.37 -2.65
C ALA A 209 -13.45 12.25 -2.83
N CYS A 210 -12.79 11.44 -1.99
CA CYS A 210 -11.36 11.16 -2.11
C CYS A 210 -11.03 10.45 -3.45
N TYR A 211 -11.82 9.47 -3.84
CA TYR A 211 -11.71 8.78 -5.13
C TYR A 211 -11.84 9.74 -6.31
N GLU A 212 -12.81 10.65 -6.28
CA GLU A 212 -13.03 11.64 -7.35
C GLU A 212 -11.88 12.66 -7.44
N VAL A 213 -11.21 12.99 -6.33
CA VAL A 213 -9.97 13.78 -6.35
C VAL A 213 -8.91 13.04 -7.16
N GLY A 214 -8.67 11.76 -6.85
CA GLY A 214 -7.68 10.95 -7.57
C GLY A 214 -7.97 10.85 -9.07
N ARG A 215 -9.24 10.62 -9.43
CA ARG A 215 -9.67 10.57 -10.82
C ARG A 215 -9.38 11.89 -11.57
N ARG A 216 -9.81 13.01 -11.03
CA ARG A 216 -9.61 14.32 -11.66
C ARG A 216 -8.14 14.66 -11.87
N VAL A 217 -7.28 14.34 -10.88
CA VAL A 217 -5.85 14.56 -11.00
C VAL A 217 -5.25 13.66 -12.10
N ALA A 218 -5.61 12.39 -12.14
CA ALA A 218 -5.15 11.47 -13.18
C ALA A 218 -5.64 11.89 -14.59
N GLU A 219 -6.89 12.34 -14.72
CA GLU A 219 -7.45 12.82 -15.98
C GLU A 219 -6.72 14.09 -16.52
N LYS A 220 -6.32 15.01 -15.64
CA LYS A 220 -5.49 16.17 -16.04
C LYS A 220 -4.13 15.73 -16.62
N GLU A 221 -3.53 14.69 -16.08
CA GLU A 221 -2.23 14.18 -16.50
C GLU A 221 -2.31 13.21 -17.70
N LEU A 222 -3.50 12.76 -18.08
CA LEU A 222 -3.70 11.72 -19.09
C LEU A 222 -3.03 12.06 -20.44
N ALA A 223 -3.15 13.29 -20.91
CA ALA A 223 -2.53 13.71 -22.17
C ALA A 223 -0.99 13.69 -22.11
N ARG A 224 -0.41 13.94 -20.92
CA ARG A 224 1.03 13.87 -20.67
C ARG A 224 1.48 12.42 -20.57
N LEU A 225 0.69 11.56 -19.90
CA LEU A 225 0.91 10.12 -19.84
C LEU A 225 0.98 9.51 -21.25
N ILE A 226 -0.03 9.75 -22.08
CA ILE A 226 -0.10 9.22 -23.44
C ILE A 226 1.14 9.66 -24.25
N ARG A 227 1.53 10.93 -24.21
CA ARG A 227 2.71 11.41 -24.94
C ARG A 227 4.03 10.77 -24.50
N ASN A 228 4.18 10.46 -23.19
CA ASN A 228 5.42 9.88 -22.66
C ASN A 228 5.54 8.37 -22.94
N PHE A 229 4.42 7.65 -23.07
CA PHE A 229 4.42 6.20 -23.28
C PHE A 229 4.28 5.78 -24.76
N HIS A 230 3.86 6.69 -25.65
CA HIS A 230 3.79 6.44 -27.10
C HIS A 230 5.06 6.84 -27.87
N ARG A 231 6.11 7.28 -27.19
CA ARG A 231 7.46 7.47 -27.74
C ARG A 231 8.35 6.30 -27.29
#